data_6c95ce3556756acfcaec9da4a54da8d9
#
_entry.id   6c95ce3556756acfcaec9da4a54da8d9
#
_cell.length_a   1.000
_cell.length_b   1.000
_cell.length_c   1.000
_cell.angle_alpha   90.00
_cell.angle_beta   90.00
_cell.angle_gamma   90.00
#
_symmetry.space_group_name_H-M   'P 1'
#
loop_
_entity.id
_entity.type
_entity.pdbx_description
1 polymer ?
#
loop_
_entity_poly.entity_id
_entity_poly.type
_entity_poly.pdbx_seq_one_letter_code
_entity_poly.pdbx_strand_id
1 'polypeptide(L)'
;MDVTLGPRHRESRLLIFLTAFFLFTLCIPAMAAVKASFLYSLSGFTGTIPYNWARVSVDKERSEIYVLYQNTLRIFNESGMEIYRFGDDLDLGQVVDVAAEPNGDVLLLAYKQSGSEIIRCNYRGEPKSRIELRNLPPQFSNFSPTRMVYQGGHFYLANHGDMRIVVTDREGNFKRGYDLIPLLEVEEKDRGNMDIVGFNVDKEGNILFTVPVLFKACILSPEGTMNWFGRPGSTQGKFNVIAGIARDSKGNYLIVDKLKCAVMVFDKSLNFITQFGYRGLKPDNLIAPDDITIDNDDRIYVTQSRRRGVSVFKLNYN
;
A
#
# COMPACT_ATOMS: atom_id res chain seq x y z
N MET A 1 -27.19 78.96 28.83
CA MET A 1 -28.03 78.05 28.03
C MET A 1 -27.16 76.91 27.57
N ASP A 2 -27.14 75.88 28.40
CA ASP A 2 -26.37 74.67 28.10
C ASP A 2 -27.22 73.76 27.25
N VAL A 3 -26.64 73.32 26.11
CA VAL A 3 -27.22 72.25 25.31
C VAL A 3 -26.29 70.98 25.42
N THR A 4 -26.68 70.06 26.26
CA THR A 4 -26.06 68.75 26.40
C THR A 4 -26.40 67.87 25.18
N LEU A 5 -25.43 67.51 24.41
CA LEU A 5 -25.52 66.42 23.39
C LEU A 5 -25.32 65.06 24.00
N GLY A 6 -26.36 64.26 23.92
CA GLY A 6 -26.39 62.88 24.47
C GLY A 6 -25.61 61.85 23.66
N PRO A 7 -25.28 60.70 24.25
CA PRO A 7 -24.41 59.66 23.64
C PRO A 7 -25.23 58.67 22.83
N ARG A 8 -25.33 58.85 21.51
CA ARG A 8 -26.04 57.91 20.60
C ARG A 8 -25.19 57.24 19.51
N HIS A 9 -23.88 57.38 19.52
CA HIS A 9 -23.04 56.82 18.44
C HIS A 9 -22.08 55.71 18.83
N ARG A 10 -22.12 55.19 20.07
CA ARG A 10 -21.18 54.15 20.50
C ARG A 10 -21.72 52.71 20.38
N GLU A 11 -23.03 52.51 20.43
CA GLU A 11 -23.63 51.17 20.41
C GLU A 11 -23.76 50.56 19.01
N SER A 12 -23.92 51.38 17.95
CA SER A 12 -24.04 50.84 16.59
C SER A 12 -22.73 50.25 16.02
N ARG A 13 -21.59 50.77 16.46
CA ARG A 13 -20.28 50.21 16.02
C ARG A 13 -19.90 48.89 16.69
N LEU A 14 -20.35 48.64 17.91
CA LEU A 14 -20.12 47.42 18.65
C LEU A 14 -20.96 46.26 18.09
N LEU A 15 -22.17 46.54 17.64
CA LEU A 15 -23.06 45.52 17.06
C LEU A 15 -22.59 45.08 15.67
N ILE A 16 -22.00 45.96 14.86
CA ILE A 16 -21.46 45.62 13.53
C ILE A 16 -20.20 44.80 13.67
N PHE A 17 -19.36 45.01 14.67
CA PHE A 17 -18.17 44.18 14.93
C PHE A 17 -18.54 42.79 15.46
N LEU A 18 -19.56 42.63 16.26
CA LEU A 18 -20.04 41.35 16.76
C LEU A 18 -20.70 40.49 15.66
N THR A 19 -21.46 41.10 14.75
CA THR A 19 -22.04 40.38 13.60
C THR A 19 -21.00 39.99 12.56
N ALA A 20 -19.95 40.80 12.31
CA ALA A 20 -18.84 40.46 11.43
C ALA A 20 -17.98 39.33 11.99
N PHE A 21 -17.77 39.28 13.31
CA PHE A 21 -17.02 38.18 13.97
C PHE A 21 -17.78 36.85 13.95
N PHE A 22 -19.12 36.89 14.02
CA PHE A 22 -19.94 35.66 13.98
C PHE A 22 -20.08 35.08 12.56
N LEU A 23 -19.96 35.92 11.51
CA LEU A 23 -19.99 35.44 10.11
C LEU A 23 -18.67 34.82 9.64
N PHE A 24 -17.55 35.10 10.33
CA PHE A 24 -16.24 34.53 9.97
C PHE A 24 -15.99 33.16 10.60
N THR A 25 -16.78 32.72 11.58
CA THR A 25 -16.61 31.43 12.28
C THR A 25 -17.44 30.28 11.67
N LEU A 26 -18.20 30.51 10.59
CA LEU A 26 -19.08 29.50 9.99
C LEU A 26 -18.59 28.90 8.67
N CYS A 27 -17.39 29.22 8.22
CA CYS A 27 -16.74 28.52 7.11
C CYS A 27 -15.77 27.45 7.63
N ILE A 28 -16.27 26.48 8.41
CA ILE A 28 -15.59 25.19 8.53
C ILE A 28 -15.84 24.51 7.19
N PRO A 29 -14.81 24.28 6.34
CA PRO A 29 -15.01 23.45 5.17
C PRO A 29 -15.55 22.11 5.67
N ALA A 30 -16.74 21.75 5.25
CA ALA A 30 -17.25 20.40 5.46
C ALA A 30 -16.22 19.48 4.79
N MET A 31 -15.36 18.85 5.60
CA MET A 31 -14.48 17.80 5.07
C MET A 31 -15.41 16.77 4.45
N ALA A 32 -15.32 16.60 3.16
CA ALA A 32 -16.06 15.58 2.43
C ALA A 32 -15.89 14.25 3.16
N ALA A 33 -16.99 13.68 3.63
CA ALA A 33 -16.94 12.46 4.41
C ALA A 33 -16.52 11.31 3.48
N VAL A 34 -15.29 10.83 3.63
CA VAL A 34 -14.80 9.67 2.90
C VAL A 34 -15.36 8.42 3.56
N LYS A 35 -16.09 7.60 2.80
CA LYS A 35 -16.70 6.35 3.27
C LYS A 35 -16.26 5.19 2.38
N ALA A 36 -15.85 4.09 2.97
CA ALA A 36 -15.59 2.85 2.26
C ALA A 36 -16.86 2.02 2.14
N SER A 37 -17.08 1.45 0.96
CA SER A 37 -18.12 0.46 0.69
C SER A 37 -17.48 -0.88 0.36
N PHE A 38 -17.92 -1.97 1.00
CA PHE A 38 -17.59 -3.32 0.61
C PHE A 38 -18.30 -3.64 -0.70
N LEU A 39 -17.60 -4.22 -1.66
CA LEU A 39 -18.12 -4.61 -2.95
C LEU A 39 -18.38 -6.12 -3.01
N TYR A 40 -17.34 -6.92 -2.87
CA TYR A 40 -17.38 -8.39 -2.93
C TYR A 40 -16.09 -8.99 -2.34
N SER A 41 -16.00 -10.32 -2.38
CA SER A 41 -14.80 -11.07 -1.99
C SER A 41 -14.35 -12.01 -3.10
N LEU A 42 -13.05 -12.10 -3.35
CA LEU A 42 -12.47 -13.03 -4.33
C LEU A 42 -12.52 -14.50 -3.86
N SER A 43 -12.78 -14.75 -2.59
CA SER A 43 -12.70 -16.09 -1.98
C SER A 43 -13.86 -17.00 -2.34
N GLY A 44 -14.92 -16.51 -3.00
CA GLY A 44 -16.20 -17.23 -3.11
C GLY A 44 -16.22 -18.39 -4.10
N PHE A 45 -15.33 -18.41 -5.11
CA PHE A 45 -15.43 -19.35 -6.23
C PHE A 45 -14.64 -20.65 -6.03
N THR A 46 -13.46 -20.58 -5.49
CA THR A 46 -12.55 -21.73 -5.37
C THR A 46 -12.36 -22.21 -3.93
N GLY A 47 -13.27 -21.77 -3.05
CA GLY A 47 -13.04 -21.92 -1.62
C GLY A 47 -12.06 -20.87 -1.10
N THR A 48 -11.83 -20.91 0.16
CA THR A 48 -11.10 -19.91 0.92
C THR A 48 -9.64 -19.90 0.52
N ILE A 49 -9.12 -18.72 0.23
CA ILE A 49 -7.67 -18.49 0.31
C ILE A 49 -7.33 -18.59 1.81
N PRO A 50 -6.60 -19.63 2.24
CA PRO A 50 -6.61 -20.00 3.65
C PRO A 50 -5.84 -19.05 4.56
N TYR A 51 -5.00 -18.17 4.08
CA TYR A 51 -4.03 -17.61 4.96
C TYR A 51 -3.28 -16.38 4.71
N ASN A 52 -2.73 -15.97 5.80
CA ASN A 52 -1.49 -15.29 6.17
C ASN A 52 -0.47 -15.43 5.06
N TRP A 53 0.12 -14.37 4.54
CA TRP A 53 1.14 -14.36 3.50
C TRP A 53 0.65 -14.38 2.05
N ALA A 54 -0.65 -14.34 1.79
CA ALA A 54 -1.11 -14.10 0.44
C ALA A 54 -0.64 -12.73 -0.04
N ARG A 55 -0.09 -12.68 -1.26
CA ARG A 55 0.25 -11.43 -1.95
C ARG A 55 -0.85 -11.10 -2.92
N VAL A 56 -1.15 -9.81 -3.05
CA VAL A 56 -2.12 -9.33 -4.03
C VAL A 56 -1.47 -8.26 -4.89
N SER A 57 -1.60 -8.45 -6.21
CA SER A 57 -1.14 -7.50 -7.22
C SER A 57 -2.24 -7.29 -8.26
N VAL A 58 -2.20 -6.18 -8.97
CA VAL A 58 -3.19 -5.87 -10.00
C VAL A 58 -2.49 -5.59 -11.32
N ASP A 59 -2.92 -6.27 -12.36
CA ASP A 59 -2.67 -5.85 -13.74
C ASP A 59 -3.66 -4.74 -14.08
N LYS A 60 -3.16 -3.50 -14.07
CA LYS A 60 -3.96 -2.31 -14.30
C LYS A 60 -4.43 -2.15 -15.75
N GLU A 61 -3.76 -2.79 -16.71
CA GLU A 61 -4.10 -2.72 -18.12
C GLU A 61 -5.25 -3.69 -18.48
N ARG A 62 -5.29 -4.86 -17.78
CA ARG A 62 -6.30 -5.89 -18.02
C ARG A 62 -7.38 -5.94 -16.97
N SER A 63 -7.26 -5.15 -15.90
CA SER A 63 -8.15 -5.23 -14.75
C SER A 63 -8.19 -6.65 -14.14
N GLU A 64 -7.04 -7.34 -14.16
CA GLU A 64 -6.88 -8.66 -13.56
C GLU A 64 -6.23 -8.57 -12.18
N ILE A 65 -6.68 -9.40 -11.27
CA ILE A 65 -6.18 -9.44 -9.89
C ILE A 65 -5.40 -10.73 -9.71
N TYR A 66 -4.14 -10.60 -9.34
CA TYR A 66 -3.22 -11.70 -9.06
C TYR A 66 -3.14 -11.93 -7.56
N VAL A 67 -3.45 -13.14 -7.12
CA VAL A 67 -3.35 -13.56 -5.73
C VAL A 67 -2.40 -14.73 -5.64
N LEU A 68 -1.24 -14.49 -5.06
CA LEU A 68 -0.23 -15.52 -4.80
C LEU A 68 -0.40 -16.04 -3.38
N TYR A 69 -0.58 -17.33 -3.27
CA TYR A 69 -0.59 -18.03 -2.00
C TYR A 69 0.14 -19.38 -2.11
N GLN A 70 1.12 -19.57 -1.24
CA GLN A 70 2.09 -20.67 -1.39
C GLN A 70 2.65 -20.67 -2.82
N ASN A 71 2.83 -21.64 -3.56
CA ASN A 71 3.32 -21.59 -4.93
C ASN A 71 2.23 -21.42 -6.00
N THR A 72 0.98 -21.19 -5.59
CA THR A 72 -0.15 -21.07 -6.53
C THR A 72 -0.47 -19.62 -6.78
N LEU A 73 -0.40 -19.20 -8.03
CA LEU A 73 -0.94 -17.93 -8.51
C LEU A 73 -2.37 -18.16 -9.02
N ARG A 74 -3.30 -17.38 -8.50
CA ARG A 74 -4.70 -17.32 -8.94
C ARG A 74 -4.96 -15.99 -9.59
N ILE A 75 -5.59 -16.01 -10.73
CA ILE A 75 -5.93 -14.81 -11.53
C ILE A 75 -7.44 -14.65 -11.53
N PHE A 76 -7.90 -13.48 -11.14
CA PHE A 76 -9.31 -13.11 -11.09
C PHE A 76 -9.57 -11.96 -12.07
N ASN A 77 -10.76 -11.94 -12.65
CA ASN A 77 -11.24 -10.80 -13.41
C ASN A 77 -11.78 -9.68 -12.49
N GLU A 78 -12.15 -8.56 -13.08
CA GLU A 78 -12.68 -7.39 -12.35
C GLU A 78 -14.01 -7.66 -11.60
N SER A 79 -14.74 -8.71 -11.94
CA SER A 79 -15.96 -9.15 -11.20
C SER A 79 -15.65 -10.10 -10.06
N GLY A 80 -14.36 -10.39 -9.80
CA GLY A 80 -13.92 -11.27 -8.73
C GLY A 80 -14.06 -12.77 -9.04
N MET A 81 -14.25 -13.14 -10.32
CA MET A 81 -14.29 -14.53 -10.75
C MET A 81 -12.86 -15.02 -11.07
N GLU A 82 -12.47 -16.19 -10.54
CA GLU A 82 -11.23 -16.85 -10.91
C GLU A 82 -11.29 -17.29 -12.38
N ILE A 83 -10.35 -16.80 -13.19
CA ILE A 83 -10.28 -17.10 -14.62
C ILE A 83 -9.16 -18.07 -14.95
N TYR A 84 -8.10 -18.08 -14.13
CA TYR A 84 -6.97 -18.99 -14.32
C TYR A 84 -6.19 -19.21 -13.03
N ARG A 85 -5.42 -20.31 -12.97
CA ARG A 85 -4.44 -20.57 -11.91
C ARG A 85 -3.30 -21.43 -12.42
N PHE A 86 -2.11 -21.25 -11.85
CA PHE A 86 -0.92 -22.05 -12.14
C PHE A 86 0.09 -21.99 -10.97
N GLY A 87 1.13 -22.78 -11.03
CA GLY A 87 2.27 -22.74 -10.15
C GLY A 87 2.56 -24.04 -9.39
N ASP A 88 1.54 -24.79 -9.01
CA ASP A 88 1.71 -26.02 -8.23
C ASP A 88 2.45 -27.13 -8.99
N ASP A 89 2.34 -27.15 -10.30
CA ASP A 89 2.82 -28.17 -11.24
C ASP A 89 4.05 -27.72 -12.04
N LEU A 90 4.53 -26.50 -11.83
CA LEU A 90 5.63 -25.93 -12.60
C LEU A 90 6.92 -25.87 -11.78
N ASP A 91 8.06 -26.15 -12.42
CA ASP A 91 9.39 -25.97 -11.79
C ASP A 91 9.80 -24.49 -11.73
N LEU A 92 9.01 -23.71 -11.02
CA LEU A 92 9.24 -22.27 -10.83
C LEU A 92 10.09 -21.95 -9.60
N GLY A 93 10.38 -22.95 -8.75
CA GLY A 93 10.97 -22.72 -7.43
C GLY A 93 9.91 -22.26 -6.40
N GLN A 94 10.37 -21.68 -5.31
CA GLN A 94 9.49 -21.08 -4.30
C GLN A 94 9.12 -19.65 -4.73
N VAL A 95 7.94 -19.45 -5.26
CA VAL A 95 7.43 -18.13 -5.66
C VAL A 95 7.03 -17.34 -4.41
N VAL A 96 7.57 -16.14 -4.28
CA VAL A 96 7.37 -15.27 -3.10
C VAL A 96 6.66 -13.97 -3.40
N ASP A 97 6.68 -13.52 -4.66
CA ASP A 97 5.96 -12.32 -5.09
C ASP A 97 5.61 -12.35 -6.58
N VAL A 98 4.66 -11.51 -6.99
CA VAL A 98 4.13 -11.45 -8.36
C VAL A 98 3.86 -10.01 -8.77
N ALA A 99 4.15 -9.72 -10.04
CA ALA A 99 3.76 -8.46 -10.70
C ALA A 99 3.32 -8.74 -12.14
N ALA A 100 2.65 -7.76 -12.75
CA ALA A 100 2.26 -7.81 -14.16
C ALA A 100 3.11 -6.86 -15.01
N GLU A 101 3.43 -7.26 -16.23
CA GLU A 101 3.91 -6.35 -17.28
C GLU A 101 2.73 -5.86 -18.13
N PRO A 102 2.80 -4.62 -18.68
CA PRO A 102 1.73 -4.07 -19.52
C PRO A 102 1.38 -4.93 -20.76
N ASN A 103 2.33 -5.73 -21.25
CA ASN A 103 2.10 -6.67 -22.36
C ASN A 103 1.33 -7.94 -21.96
N GLY A 104 1.04 -8.14 -20.65
CA GLY A 104 0.34 -9.29 -20.10
C GLY A 104 1.22 -10.45 -19.69
N ASP A 105 2.52 -10.26 -19.71
CA ASP A 105 3.41 -11.23 -19.10
C ASP A 105 3.33 -11.13 -17.59
N VAL A 106 3.42 -12.27 -16.93
CA VAL A 106 3.43 -12.39 -15.48
C VAL A 106 4.87 -12.47 -15.00
N LEU A 107 5.23 -11.64 -14.06
CA LEU A 107 6.55 -11.62 -13.45
C LEU A 107 6.48 -12.30 -12.07
N LEU A 108 7.28 -13.32 -11.88
CA LEU A 108 7.36 -14.07 -10.63
C LEU A 108 8.72 -13.87 -9.99
N LEU A 109 8.75 -13.44 -8.76
CA LEU A 109 9.95 -13.49 -7.94
C LEU A 109 10.01 -14.85 -7.25
N ALA A 110 11.04 -15.63 -7.54
CA ALA A 110 11.18 -16.99 -7.04
C ALA A 110 12.55 -17.27 -6.43
N TYR A 111 12.59 -18.18 -5.48
CA TYR A 111 13.82 -18.73 -4.92
C TYR A 111 14.08 -20.12 -5.45
N LYS A 112 15.33 -20.35 -5.86
CA LYS A 112 15.90 -21.66 -6.15
C LYS A 112 17.16 -21.89 -5.32
N GLN A 113 17.76 -23.06 -5.48
CA GLN A 113 19.03 -23.37 -4.80
C GLN A 113 20.16 -22.37 -5.14
N SER A 114 20.10 -21.76 -6.33
CA SER A 114 21.04 -20.76 -6.81
C SER A 114 20.80 -19.33 -6.28
N GLY A 115 19.71 -19.09 -5.55
CA GLY A 115 19.31 -17.77 -5.08
C GLY A 115 17.97 -17.31 -5.64
N SER A 116 17.72 -15.98 -5.55
CA SER A 116 16.50 -15.37 -6.07
C SER A 116 16.64 -15.07 -7.57
N GLU A 117 15.56 -15.29 -8.30
CA GLU A 117 15.45 -14.94 -9.73
C GLU A 117 14.09 -14.33 -10.04
N ILE A 118 14.01 -13.51 -11.08
CA ILE A 118 12.76 -13.03 -11.62
C ILE A 118 12.46 -13.83 -12.89
N ILE A 119 11.32 -14.52 -12.92
CA ILE A 119 10.88 -15.33 -14.04
C ILE A 119 9.78 -14.56 -14.77
N ARG A 120 9.99 -14.27 -16.07
CA ARG A 120 8.94 -13.76 -16.93
C ARG A 120 8.20 -14.93 -17.54
N CYS A 121 6.91 -15.03 -17.29
CA CYS A 121 6.02 -16.06 -17.81
C CYS A 121 4.96 -15.45 -18.72
N ASN A 122 4.40 -16.27 -19.63
CA ASN A 122 3.17 -15.90 -20.30
C ASN A 122 1.96 -16.02 -19.32
N TYR A 123 0.77 -15.68 -19.80
CA TYR A 123 -0.46 -15.72 -19.01
C TYR A 123 -0.82 -17.15 -18.49
N ARG A 124 -0.22 -18.20 -19.05
CA ARG A 124 -0.38 -19.60 -18.60
C ARG A 124 0.63 -20.02 -17.55
N GLY A 125 1.56 -19.13 -17.18
CA GLY A 125 2.63 -19.44 -16.25
C GLY A 125 3.84 -20.14 -16.90
N GLU A 126 3.85 -20.33 -18.23
CA GLU A 126 4.97 -20.92 -18.93
C GLU A 126 6.14 -19.93 -18.99
N PRO A 127 7.35 -20.31 -18.50
CA PRO A 127 8.50 -19.42 -18.49
C PRO A 127 8.93 -19.02 -19.89
N LYS A 128 9.08 -17.72 -20.13
CA LYS A 128 9.62 -17.12 -21.37
C LYS A 128 11.08 -16.75 -21.23
N SER A 129 11.44 -16.16 -20.09
CA SER A 129 12.81 -15.75 -19.80
C SER A 129 13.06 -15.65 -18.30
N ARG A 130 14.33 -15.66 -17.91
CA ARG A 130 14.81 -15.42 -16.56
C ARG A 130 15.59 -14.12 -16.56
N ILE A 131 15.35 -13.28 -15.54
CA ILE A 131 15.99 -11.97 -15.40
C ILE A 131 16.86 -12.05 -14.15
N GLU A 132 18.15 -11.89 -14.36
CA GLU A 132 19.16 -11.81 -13.31
C GLU A 132 19.44 -10.35 -12.97
N LEU A 133 19.71 -10.07 -11.70
CA LEU A 133 20.16 -8.76 -11.29
C LEU A 133 21.61 -8.54 -11.70
N ARG A 134 21.88 -7.45 -12.42
CA ARG A 134 23.19 -7.15 -13.01
C ARG A 134 23.71 -5.80 -12.56
N ASN A 135 25.04 -5.69 -12.59
CA ASN A 135 25.74 -4.44 -12.31
C ASN A 135 25.44 -3.87 -10.89
N LEU A 136 25.14 -4.75 -9.93
CA LEU A 136 24.95 -4.34 -8.55
C LEU A 136 26.27 -3.81 -7.99
N PRO A 137 26.29 -2.60 -7.37
CA PRO A 137 27.47 -2.10 -6.69
C PRO A 137 27.80 -2.95 -5.45
N PRO A 138 29.05 -2.90 -4.94
CA PRO A 138 29.53 -3.79 -3.87
C PRO A 138 28.62 -3.86 -2.64
N GLN A 139 28.01 -2.74 -2.23
CA GLN A 139 27.12 -2.70 -1.06
C GLN A 139 25.79 -3.47 -1.26
N PHE A 140 25.47 -3.84 -2.50
CA PHE A 140 24.28 -4.65 -2.86
C PHE A 140 24.65 -6.00 -3.49
N SER A 141 25.93 -6.42 -3.44
CA SER A 141 26.39 -7.66 -4.08
C SER A 141 25.66 -8.91 -3.61
N ASN A 142 25.26 -8.95 -2.33
CA ASN A 142 24.52 -10.05 -1.72
C ASN A 142 23.00 -9.78 -1.60
N PHE A 143 22.49 -8.82 -2.39
CA PHE A 143 21.07 -8.46 -2.34
C PHE A 143 20.19 -9.62 -2.85
N SER A 144 19.27 -10.06 -2.03
CA SER A 144 18.31 -11.12 -2.34
C SER A 144 16.90 -10.61 -2.06
N PRO A 145 16.14 -10.19 -3.10
CA PRO A 145 14.83 -9.58 -2.92
C PRO A 145 13.78 -10.57 -2.41
N THR A 146 12.91 -10.12 -1.53
CA THR A 146 11.76 -10.85 -1.00
C THR A 146 10.43 -10.23 -1.42
N ARG A 147 10.47 -9.00 -1.96
CA ARG A 147 9.31 -8.26 -2.49
C ARG A 147 9.67 -7.66 -3.82
N MET A 148 8.66 -7.56 -4.68
CA MET A 148 8.79 -7.03 -6.03
C MET A 148 7.57 -6.21 -6.42
N VAL A 149 7.81 -5.04 -6.99
CA VAL A 149 6.80 -4.26 -7.73
C VAL A 149 7.39 -3.94 -9.10
N TYR A 150 6.60 -4.04 -10.15
CA TYR A 150 6.97 -3.60 -11.49
C TYR A 150 6.15 -2.37 -11.86
N GLN A 151 6.80 -1.25 -12.09
CA GLN A 151 6.16 0.02 -12.41
C GLN A 151 7.01 0.84 -13.38
N GLY A 152 6.40 1.38 -14.43
CA GLY A 152 7.09 2.28 -15.35
C GLY A 152 8.33 1.69 -16.05
N GLY A 153 8.32 0.38 -16.32
CA GLY A 153 9.47 -0.31 -16.95
C GLY A 153 10.62 -0.63 -15.99
N HIS A 154 10.41 -0.52 -14.68
CA HIS A 154 11.41 -0.79 -13.65
C HIS A 154 10.94 -1.84 -12.67
N PHE A 155 11.86 -2.68 -12.21
CA PHE A 155 11.68 -3.49 -11.04
C PHE A 155 12.08 -2.70 -9.80
N TYR A 156 11.20 -2.64 -8.84
CA TYR A 156 11.45 -2.17 -7.48
C TYR A 156 11.48 -3.41 -6.59
N LEU A 157 12.62 -3.66 -5.99
CA LEU A 157 12.91 -4.89 -5.27
C LEU A 157 13.29 -4.55 -3.83
N ALA A 158 12.67 -5.18 -2.85
CA ALA A 158 13.02 -5.01 -1.45
C ALA A 158 13.48 -6.32 -0.83
N ASN A 159 14.54 -6.26 -0.04
CA ASN A 159 14.85 -7.30 0.94
C ASN A 159 14.32 -6.84 2.30
N HIS A 160 13.32 -7.53 2.81
CA HIS A 160 12.62 -7.09 4.01
C HIS A 160 13.53 -7.11 5.25
N GLY A 161 14.29 -8.17 5.49
CA GLY A 161 15.14 -8.29 6.66
C GLY A 161 16.44 -7.49 6.60
N ASP A 162 16.98 -7.21 5.38
CA ASP A 162 18.19 -6.39 5.22
C ASP A 162 17.91 -4.90 5.18
N MET A 163 16.64 -4.50 5.15
CA MET A 163 16.23 -3.10 5.06
C MET A 163 16.85 -2.40 3.85
N ARG A 164 16.90 -3.07 2.70
CA ARG A 164 17.48 -2.57 1.46
C ARG A 164 16.49 -2.64 0.32
N ILE A 165 16.58 -1.66 -0.57
CA ILE A 165 15.78 -1.59 -1.80
C ILE A 165 16.71 -1.40 -2.99
N VAL A 166 16.46 -2.12 -4.08
CA VAL A 166 17.16 -2.00 -5.36
C VAL A 166 16.15 -1.73 -6.45
N VAL A 167 16.45 -0.78 -7.33
CA VAL A 167 15.67 -0.48 -8.52
C VAL A 167 16.50 -0.85 -9.75
N THR A 168 15.90 -1.62 -10.67
CA THR A 168 16.54 -2.01 -11.93
C THR A 168 15.67 -1.63 -13.12
N ASP A 169 16.23 -1.69 -14.33
CA ASP A 169 15.42 -1.67 -15.55
C ASP A 169 14.73 -3.02 -15.77
N ARG A 170 13.95 -3.12 -16.85
CA ARG A 170 13.22 -4.33 -17.22
C ARG A 170 14.11 -5.52 -17.60
N GLU A 171 15.38 -5.31 -17.86
CA GLU A 171 16.39 -6.32 -18.14
C GLU A 171 17.19 -6.73 -16.89
N GLY A 172 16.93 -6.13 -15.73
CA GLY A 172 17.60 -6.43 -14.46
C GLY A 172 18.87 -5.61 -14.20
N ASN A 173 19.21 -4.62 -15.04
CA ASN A 173 20.39 -3.79 -14.79
C ASN A 173 20.12 -2.78 -13.67
N PHE A 174 21.03 -2.67 -12.73
CA PHE A 174 20.98 -1.73 -11.62
C PHE A 174 20.80 -0.28 -12.05
N LYS A 175 19.88 0.43 -11.42
CA LYS A 175 19.67 1.87 -11.60
C LYS A 175 19.91 2.64 -10.30
N ARG A 176 19.34 2.17 -9.20
CA ARG A 176 19.41 2.84 -7.88
C ARG A 176 19.33 1.81 -6.77
N GLY A 177 19.91 2.13 -5.63
CA GLY A 177 19.80 1.32 -4.42
C GLY A 177 19.73 2.20 -3.18
N TYR A 178 18.98 1.74 -2.19
CA TYR A 178 18.77 2.45 -0.93
C TYR A 178 19.03 1.51 0.22
N ASP A 179 19.87 1.94 1.14
CA ASP A 179 19.97 1.40 2.50
C ASP A 179 19.06 2.23 3.39
N LEU A 180 18.06 1.60 3.99
CA LEU A 180 17.01 2.32 4.71
C LEU A 180 17.41 2.67 6.15
N ILE A 181 18.40 1.99 6.73
CA ILE A 181 18.78 2.22 8.11
C ILE A 181 19.25 3.66 8.35
N PRO A 182 20.18 4.21 7.55
CA PRO A 182 20.56 5.61 7.68
C PRO A 182 19.41 6.57 7.38
N LEU A 183 18.56 6.24 6.39
CA LEU A 183 17.42 7.08 6.00
C LEU A 183 16.31 7.14 7.06
N LEU A 184 16.20 6.11 7.90
CA LEU A 184 15.25 6.04 9.01
C LEU A 184 15.83 6.57 10.32
N GLU A 185 17.12 7.01 10.32
CA GLU A 185 17.85 7.49 11.48
C GLU A 185 17.93 6.44 12.61
N VAL A 186 18.16 5.18 12.21
CA VAL A 186 18.26 4.03 13.11
C VAL A 186 19.72 3.59 13.18
N GLU A 187 20.14 3.06 14.33
CA GLU A 187 21.48 2.54 14.50
C GLU A 187 21.67 1.21 13.77
N GLU A 188 22.84 0.98 13.17
CA GLU A 188 23.16 -0.23 12.41
C GLU A 188 22.95 -1.52 13.23
N LYS A 189 23.21 -1.48 14.54
CA LYS A 189 23.01 -2.63 15.45
C LYS A 189 21.55 -3.09 15.52
N ASP A 190 20.59 -2.22 15.20
CA ASP A 190 19.15 -2.50 15.28
C ASP A 190 18.57 -3.02 13.95
N ARG A 191 19.37 -3.07 12.86
CA ARG A 191 18.94 -3.56 11.53
C ARG A 191 18.25 -4.91 11.62
N GLY A 192 18.82 -5.86 12.34
CA GLY A 192 18.30 -7.22 12.46
C GLY A 192 16.93 -7.33 13.19
N ASN A 193 16.47 -6.24 13.81
CA ASN A 193 15.15 -6.17 14.45
C ASN A 193 14.11 -5.46 13.58
N MET A 194 14.47 -5.08 12.35
CA MET A 194 13.62 -4.28 11.45
C MET A 194 13.20 -5.09 10.25
N ASP A 195 11.97 -4.88 9.84
CA ASP A 195 11.39 -5.49 8.63
C ASP A 195 10.62 -4.49 7.81
N ILE A 196 10.74 -4.57 6.48
CA ILE A 196 9.80 -3.99 5.53
C ILE A 196 8.64 -4.96 5.38
N VAL A 197 7.42 -4.57 5.77
CA VAL A 197 6.25 -5.46 5.65
C VAL A 197 5.38 -5.11 4.46
N GLY A 198 4.80 -3.91 4.41
CA GLY A 198 4.11 -3.40 3.22
C GLY A 198 5.13 -2.85 2.23
N PHE A 199 4.93 -3.11 0.93
CA PHE A 199 5.80 -2.61 -0.12
C PHE A 199 5.01 -2.35 -1.40
N ASN A 200 5.04 -1.13 -1.90
CA ASN A 200 4.34 -0.72 -3.11
C ASN A 200 5.07 0.45 -3.80
N VAL A 201 4.64 0.81 -4.99
CA VAL A 201 5.18 1.96 -5.75
C VAL A 201 4.01 2.72 -6.37
N ASP A 202 4.00 4.03 -6.22
CA ASP A 202 2.98 4.88 -6.82
C ASP A 202 3.29 5.27 -8.27
N LYS A 203 2.39 6.02 -8.90
CA LYS A 203 2.53 6.43 -10.31
C LYS A 203 3.72 7.36 -10.56
N GLU A 204 4.12 8.10 -9.55
CA GLU A 204 5.25 9.02 -9.59
C GLU A 204 6.59 8.32 -9.34
N GLY A 205 6.57 7.02 -9.02
CA GLY A 205 7.75 6.21 -8.72
C GLY A 205 8.21 6.34 -7.27
N ASN A 206 7.39 6.93 -6.39
CA ASN A 206 7.69 6.90 -4.96
C ASN A 206 7.50 5.48 -4.43
N ILE A 207 8.47 5.03 -3.66
CA ILE A 207 8.44 3.73 -2.99
C ILE A 207 7.72 3.90 -1.66
N LEU A 208 6.66 3.13 -1.48
CA LEU A 208 5.82 3.13 -0.30
C LEU A 208 6.11 1.86 0.50
N PHE A 209 6.43 1.99 1.78
CA PHE A 209 6.68 0.82 2.62
C PHE A 209 6.32 1.08 4.09
N THR A 210 6.15 0.00 4.85
CA THR A 210 5.87 0.07 6.27
C THR A 210 6.96 -0.60 7.08
N VAL A 211 7.31 0.01 8.23
CA VAL A 211 8.24 -0.54 9.22
C VAL A 211 7.49 -0.66 10.55
N PRO A 212 6.84 -1.81 10.84
CA PRO A 212 5.92 -1.96 11.95
C PRO A 212 6.54 -1.70 13.32
N VAL A 213 7.79 -2.12 13.54
CA VAL A 213 8.49 -1.93 14.81
C VAL A 213 8.70 -0.44 15.14
N LEU A 214 8.79 0.41 14.13
CA LEU A 214 8.89 1.87 14.28
C LEU A 214 7.53 2.57 14.23
N PHE A 215 6.45 1.86 13.95
CA PHE A 215 5.12 2.43 13.69
C PHE A 215 5.15 3.48 12.57
N LYS A 216 6.00 3.26 11.54
CA LYS A 216 6.22 4.18 10.44
C LYS A 216 5.65 3.64 9.12
N ALA A 217 4.83 4.45 8.46
CA ALA A 217 4.54 4.34 7.04
C ALA A 217 5.44 5.32 6.29
N CYS A 218 6.21 4.83 5.35
CA CYS A 218 7.32 5.53 4.72
C CYS A 218 7.06 5.78 3.24
N ILE A 219 7.54 6.91 2.76
CA ILE A 219 7.46 7.37 1.37
C ILE A 219 8.87 7.78 0.97
N LEU A 220 9.48 7.03 0.06
CA LEU A 220 10.82 7.31 -0.45
C LEU A 220 10.72 7.77 -1.90
N SER A 221 11.08 9.02 -2.15
CA SER A 221 11.04 9.59 -3.50
C SER A 221 12.12 8.98 -4.42
N PRO A 222 11.97 9.08 -5.74
CA PRO A 222 13.01 8.67 -6.68
C PRO A 222 14.37 9.34 -6.46
N GLU A 223 14.39 10.54 -5.90
CA GLU A 223 15.60 11.31 -5.59
C GLU A 223 16.25 10.87 -4.27
N GLY A 224 15.62 9.97 -3.52
CA GLY A 224 16.14 9.46 -2.24
C GLY A 224 15.67 10.25 -1.01
N THR A 225 14.69 11.17 -1.17
CA THR A 225 14.11 11.88 -0.03
C THR A 225 13.14 10.99 0.70
N MET A 226 13.36 10.80 2.02
CA MET A 226 12.51 10.00 2.88
C MET A 226 11.52 10.89 3.64
N ASN A 227 10.24 10.58 3.51
CA ASN A 227 9.18 11.06 4.39
C ASN A 227 8.54 9.87 5.11
N TRP A 228 8.02 10.10 6.31
CA TRP A 228 7.30 9.09 7.04
C TRP A 228 6.25 9.71 7.96
N PHE A 229 5.26 8.91 8.31
CA PHE A 229 4.22 9.28 9.27
C PHE A 229 3.81 8.07 10.09
N GLY A 230 3.12 8.32 11.18
CA GLY A 230 2.60 7.32 12.09
C GLY A 230 3.03 7.56 13.52
N ARG A 231 2.24 7.05 14.44
CA ARG A 231 2.48 7.10 15.90
C ARG A 231 1.86 5.85 16.53
N PRO A 232 2.49 5.25 17.54
CA PRO A 232 1.92 4.10 18.24
C PRO A 232 0.62 4.45 18.98
N GLY A 233 -0.32 3.52 19.01
CA GLY A 233 -1.53 3.63 19.82
C GLY A 233 -2.79 3.04 19.22
N SER A 234 -3.81 2.87 20.08
CA SER A 234 -5.07 2.19 19.73
C SER A 234 -6.13 3.13 19.14
N THR A 235 -6.01 4.44 19.34
CA THR A 235 -6.98 5.41 18.82
C THR A 235 -6.90 5.54 17.30
N GLN A 236 -7.91 6.15 16.70
CA GLN A 236 -7.96 6.40 15.26
C GLN A 236 -6.73 7.20 14.81
N GLY A 237 -6.22 6.90 13.61
CA GLY A 237 -5.03 7.55 13.05
C GLY A 237 -3.69 7.17 13.69
N LYS A 238 -3.68 6.34 14.73
CA LYS A 238 -2.47 5.77 15.32
C LYS A 238 -2.30 4.31 14.88
N PHE A 239 -1.09 3.80 14.91
CA PHE A 239 -0.72 2.46 14.44
C PHE A 239 -0.53 1.49 15.59
N ASN A 240 -0.98 0.23 15.38
CA ASN A 240 -0.64 -0.89 16.26
C ASN A 240 0.33 -1.85 15.54
N VAL A 241 -0.16 -2.66 14.59
CA VAL A 241 0.65 -3.57 13.79
C VAL A 241 0.33 -3.31 12.33
N ILE A 242 1.04 -2.36 11.76
CA ILE A 242 0.87 -2.00 10.35
C ILE A 242 1.46 -3.05 9.42
N ALA A 243 0.87 -3.18 8.24
CA ALA A 243 1.28 -4.13 7.20
C ALA A 243 1.23 -3.44 5.83
N GLY A 244 0.35 -3.88 4.92
CA GLY A 244 0.27 -3.35 3.57
C GLY A 244 0.08 -1.84 3.50
N ILE A 245 0.58 -1.24 2.42
CA ILE A 245 0.45 0.18 2.09
C ILE A 245 0.14 0.34 0.61
N ALA A 246 -0.79 1.24 0.26
CA ALA A 246 -1.10 1.61 -1.10
C ALA A 246 -1.47 3.09 -1.18
N ARG A 247 -1.50 3.65 -2.40
CA ARG A 247 -1.90 5.03 -2.67
C ARG A 247 -2.99 5.04 -3.74
N ASP A 248 -4.09 5.75 -3.49
CA ASP A 248 -5.19 5.86 -4.43
C ASP A 248 -4.94 6.94 -5.50
N SER A 249 -5.86 7.07 -6.47
CA SER A 249 -5.76 8.04 -7.57
C SER A 249 -5.83 9.49 -7.11
N LYS A 250 -6.36 9.76 -5.93
CA LYS A 250 -6.47 11.10 -5.31
C LYS A 250 -5.24 11.46 -4.48
N GLY A 251 -4.31 10.52 -4.32
CA GLY A 251 -3.08 10.69 -3.57
C GLY A 251 -3.21 10.37 -2.08
N ASN A 252 -4.30 9.75 -1.65
CA ASN A 252 -4.42 9.31 -0.27
C ASN A 252 -3.65 8.01 -0.04
N TYR A 253 -3.11 7.86 1.16
CA TYR A 253 -2.40 6.67 1.60
C TYR A 253 -3.32 5.76 2.40
N LEU A 254 -3.35 4.48 2.04
CA LEU A 254 -4.14 3.44 2.70
C LEU A 254 -3.19 2.49 3.41
N ILE A 255 -3.33 2.40 4.73
CA ILE A 255 -2.45 1.59 5.59
C ILE A 255 -3.27 0.50 6.26
N VAL A 256 -2.87 -0.73 6.05
CA VAL A 256 -3.44 -1.89 6.73
C VAL A 256 -2.90 -1.98 8.15
N ASP A 257 -3.77 -2.19 9.13
CA ASP A 257 -3.38 -2.52 10.51
C ASP A 257 -3.99 -3.87 10.91
N LYS A 258 -3.11 -4.86 11.09
CA LYS A 258 -3.48 -6.25 11.41
C LYS A 258 -4.23 -6.37 12.73
N LEU A 259 -3.77 -5.66 13.75
CA LEU A 259 -4.32 -5.78 15.09
C LEU A 259 -5.64 -5.04 15.22
N LYS A 260 -5.77 -3.88 14.57
CA LYS A 260 -7.04 -3.16 14.48
C LYS A 260 -8.06 -3.83 13.59
N CYS A 261 -7.62 -4.74 12.72
CA CYS A 261 -8.45 -5.34 11.67
C CYS A 261 -9.06 -4.26 10.75
N ALA A 262 -8.28 -3.27 10.36
CA ALA A 262 -8.76 -2.10 9.63
C ALA A 262 -7.77 -1.63 8.58
N VAL A 263 -8.27 -0.85 7.62
CA VAL A 263 -7.48 -0.01 6.72
C VAL A 263 -7.71 1.43 7.12
N MET A 264 -6.64 2.15 7.42
CA MET A 264 -6.66 3.58 7.74
C MET A 264 -6.32 4.38 6.49
N VAL A 265 -7.03 5.48 6.29
CA VAL A 265 -6.87 6.39 5.14
C VAL A 265 -6.30 7.71 5.63
N PHE A 266 -5.23 8.15 5.00
CA PHE A 266 -4.58 9.43 5.25
C PHE A 266 -4.57 10.25 3.96
N ASP A 267 -4.74 11.56 4.06
CA ASP A 267 -4.65 12.45 2.90
C ASP A 267 -3.20 12.62 2.40
N LYS A 268 -3.03 13.30 1.28
CA LYS A 268 -1.72 13.62 0.70
C LYS A 268 -0.83 14.47 1.63
N SER A 269 -1.42 15.13 2.63
CA SER A 269 -0.73 15.89 3.67
C SER A 269 -0.47 15.05 4.93
N LEU A 270 -0.74 13.72 4.86
CA LEU A 270 -0.53 12.73 5.91
C LEU A 270 -1.43 12.90 7.13
N ASN A 271 -2.56 13.62 6.99
CA ASN A 271 -3.58 13.72 8.01
C ASN A 271 -4.54 12.52 7.92
N PHE A 272 -4.92 11.97 9.08
CA PHE A 272 -5.91 10.91 9.14
C PHE A 272 -7.29 11.42 8.67
N ILE A 273 -7.90 10.69 7.73
CA ILE A 273 -9.24 11.00 7.19
C ILE A 273 -10.28 10.07 7.81
N THR A 274 -10.10 8.77 7.65
CA THR A 274 -11.06 7.75 8.04
C THR A 274 -10.39 6.38 8.19
N GLN A 275 -11.15 5.42 8.68
CA GLN A 275 -10.79 4.00 8.63
C GLN A 275 -12.01 3.14 8.34
N PHE A 276 -11.78 2.00 7.72
CA PHE A 276 -12.81 1.00 7.45
C PHE A 276 -12.31 -0.41 7.76
N GLY A 277 -13.25 -1.36 7.78
CA GLY A 277 -12.99 -2.67 8.32
C GLY A 277 -12.96 -2.62 9.86
N TYR A 278 -13.45 -3.66 10.48
CA TYR A 278 -13.42 -3.85 11.93
C TYR A 278 -13.37 -5.34 12.17
N ARG A 279 -12.87 -5.75 13.31
CA ARG A 279 -12.84 -7.16 13.68
C ARG A 279 -14.26 -7.75 13.70
N GLY A 280 -14.53 -8.77 12.88
CA GLY A 280 -15.85 -9.41 12.86
C GLY A 280 -16.05 -10.35 11.68
N LEU A 281 -17.28 -10.92 11.61
CA LEU A 281 -17.65 -11.92 10.62
C LEU A 281 -18.51 -11.36 9.47
N LYS A 282 -18.96 -10.10 9.56
CA LYS A 282 -19.70 -9.48 8.45
C LYS A 282 -18.84 -9.36 7.21
N PRO A 283 -19.41 -9.25 6.02
CA PRO A 283 -18.64 -9.14 4.77
C PRO A 283 -17.70 -7.93 4.73
N ASP A 284 -18.10 -6.80 5.32
CA ASP A 284 -17.34 -5.57 5.41
C ASP A 284 -16.31 -5.54 6.55
N ASN A 285 -16.29 -6.57 7.39
CA ASN A 285 -15.29 -6.72 8.44
C ASN A 285 -14.00 -7.37 7.92
N LEU A 286 -12.89 -7.08 8.60
CA LEU A 286 -11.57 -7.63 8.31
C LEU A 286 -11.08 -8.50 9.47
N ILE A 287 -10.30 -9.54 9.15
CA ILE A 287 -9.64 -10.39 10.15
C ILE A 287 -8.15 -10.47 9.84
N ALA A 288 -7.35 -9.81 10.68
CA ALA A 288 -5.90 -9.72 10.53
C ALA A 288 -5.49 -9.49 9.06
N PRO A 289 -5.93 -8.35 8.47
CA PRO A 289 -5.58 -8.02 7.10
C PRO A 289 -4.07 -7.85 6.96
N ASP A 290 -3.52 -8.16 5.78
CA ASP A 290 -2.07 -8.23 5.58
C ASP A 290 -1.59 -7.36 4.43
N ASP A 291 -1.97 -7.66 3.21
CA ASP A 291 -1.52 -6.96 2.01
C ASP A 291 -2.65 -6.15 1.38
N ILE A 292 -2.30 -5.13 0.59
CA ILE A 292 -3.24 -4.23 -0.04
C ILE A 292 -2.72 -3.77 -1.40
N THR A 293 -3.60 -3.74 -2.38
CA THR A 293 -3.34 -3.07 -3.66
C THR A 293 -4.58 -2.33 -4.15
N ILE A 294 -4.41 -1.45 -5.14
CA ILE A 294 -5.47 -0.62 -5.69
C ILE A 294 -5.38 -0.64 -7.21
N ASP A 295 -6.53 -0.82 -7.88
CA ASP A 295 -6.63 -0.76 -9.33
C ASP A 295 -6.85 0.68 -9.87
N ASN A 296 -7.02 0.80 -11.19
CA ASN A 296 -7.25 2.11 -11.83
C ASN A 296 -8.62 2.72 -11.52
N ASP A 297 -9.57 1.93 -11.05
CA ASP A 297 -10.92 2.37 -10.66
C ASP A 297 -11.02 2.67 -9.16
N ASP A 298 -9.88 2.73 -8.45
CA ASP A 298 -9.80 2.88 -7.00
C ASP A 298 -10.52 1.76 -6.22
N ARG A 299 -10.61 0.54 -6.79
CA ARG A 299 -11.00 -0.63 -6.03
C ARG A 299 -9.83 -1.10 -5.18
N ILE A 300 -10.10 -1.34 -3.92
CA ILE A 300 -9.11 -1.66 -2.89
C ILE A 300 -9.20 -3.15 -2.60
N TYR A 301 -8.15 -3.87 -2.85
CA TYR A 301 -8.03 -5.32 -2.61
C TYR A 301 -7.22 -5.55 -1.35
N VAL A 302 -7.83 -6.18 -0.34
CA VAL A 302 -7.21 -6.43 0.97
C VAL A 302 -7.17 -7.91 1.25
N THR A 303 -5.98 -8.49 1.38
CA THR A 303 -5.82 -9.88 1.81
C THR A 303 -6.07 -10.02 3.31
N GLN A 304 -6.61 -11.15 3.72
CA GLN A 304 -6.97 -11.42 5.09
C GLN A 304 -6.60 -12.84 5.53
N SER A 305 -6.45 -13.00 6.83
CA SER A 305 -6.24 -14.30 7.47
C SER A 305 -7.56 -15.09 7.67
N ARG A 306 -7.41 -16.31 8.22
CA ARG A 306 -8.52 -17.17 8.66
C ARG A 306 -9.55 -17.49 7.58
N ARG A 307 -9.08 -17.79 6.38
CA ARG A 307 -9.92 -18.24 5.27
C ARG A 307 -10.92 -17.18 4.76
N ARG A 308 -10.61 -15.90 4.92
CA ARG A 308 -11.44 -14.81 4.43
C ARG A 308 -11.09 -14.38 2.99
N GLY A 309 -9.95 -14.81 2.47
CA GLY A 309 -9.50 -14.50 1.12
C GLY A 309 -9.14 -13.04 0.94
N VAL A 310 -9.62 -12.45 -0.15
CA VAL A 310 -9.40 -11.04 -0.50
C VAL A 310 -10.73 -10.32 -0.52
N SER A 311 -10.88 -9.31 0.32
CA SER A 311 -12.05 -8.42 0.31
C SER A 311 -11.79 -7.22 -0.58
N VAL A 312 -12.82 -6.81 -1.32
CA VAL A 312 -12.77 -5.69 -2.25
C VAL A 312 -13.65 -4.56 -1.76
N PHE A 313 -13.07 -3.37 -1.67
CA PHE A 313 -13.74 -2.15 -1.22
C PHE A 313 -13.58 -1.04 -2.25
N LYS A 314 -14.36 0.03 -2.09
CA LYS A 314 -14.19 1.28 -2.83
C LYS A 314 -14.39 2.46 -1.89
N LEU A 315 -13.52 3.49 -2.00
CA LEU A 315 -13.73 4.75 -1.31
C LEU A 315 -14.70 5.64 -2.10
N ASN A 316 -15.69 6.16 -1.41
CA ASN A 316 -16.61 7.15 -1.93
C ASN A 316 -16.29 8.50 -1.28
N TYR A 317 -16.05 9.49 -2.12
CA TYR A 317 -15.74 10.87 -1.73
C TYR A 317 -16.99 11.71 -1.97
N ASN A 318 -17.65 12.14 -0.92
CA ASN A 318 -18.87 12.97 -0.98
C ASN A 318 -18.49 14.44 -1.09
#